data_10cb66b0441b8045800ecdd4d5b1e895
#
_entry.id   10cb66b0441b8045800ecdd4d5b1e895
#
_cell.length_a   1.000
_cell.length_b   1.000
_cell.length_c   1.000
_cell.angle_alpha   90.00
_cell.angle_beta   90.00
_cell.angle_gamma   90.00
#
_symmetry.space_group_name_H-M   'P 1'
#
loop_
_entity.id
_entity.type
_entity.pdbx_description
1 polymer ?
#
loop_
_entity_poly.entity_id
_entity_poly.type
_entity_poly.pdbx_seq_one_letter_code
_entity_poly.pdbx_strand_id
1 'polypeptide(L)'
;MRCGKAHLIEIRNFEDFSIEPVGNMTVLTGKNGAGKTNIIEAIYFASVGKSFRTSNDEELIRLDKEEGTILLDFTVRGVTHEIKIKLSRKKGKKILINETATKKKDLMGMFRTVLFTPDELQLIKGAPQNRRRFIDLEISQVSPRYYEEILHYGRAVQQRNAAFKEARFHGFMADVDIWDMQIAKRASYIVKKRMETIEKMNEIVSSMESFLTDEKESILIKYRKSGNQEERFDEEWYLEKLALAREEDSRFCHTSVGPHRDDLIFLMNGNDISSYGSQGQQRTAILSVKLAELEFVKKETGEYPLLLLDDVGSELDKERRDALLSYLIEKEIQTIITTADESLGAYGKEIKIEG
;
A
#
# COMPACT_ATOMS: atom_id res chain seq x y z
N MET A 1 -2.58 -11.80 -13.59
CA MET A 1 -1.34 -11.01 -13.77
C MET A 1 -0.17 -11.84 -13.29
N ARG A 2 1.02 -11.77 -13.94
CA ARG A 2 2.20 -12.55 -13.55
C ARG A 2 3.48 -11.74 -13.70
N CYS A 3 4.35 -11.80 -12.69
CA CYS A 3 5.74 -11.38 -12.76
C CYS A 3 6.52 -12.42 -13.57
N GLY A 4 7.18 -12.03 -14.65
CA GLY A 4 8.02 -12.89 -15.47
C GLY A 4 9.47 -12.86 -15.04
N LYS A 5 10.04 -11.64 -14.93
CA LYS A 5 11.44 -11.45 -14.55
C LYS A 5 11.60 -10.16 -13.76
N ALA A 6 12.40 -10.19 -12.70
CA ALA A 6 12.90 -8.99 -12.05
C ALA A 6 14.43 -8.96 -12.16
N HIS A 7 14.99 -7.81 -12.60
CA HIS A 7 16.41 -7.62 -12.75
C HIS A 7 16.85 -6.35 -12.03
N LEU A 8 17.78 -6.49 -11.10
CA LEU A 8 18.30 -5.48 -10.21
C LEU A 8 19.77 -5.21 -10.57
N ILE A 9 20.09 -3.99 -10.93
CA ILE A 9 21.44 -3.55 -11.27
C ILE A 9 21.83 -2.43 -10.32
N GLU A 10 22.88 -2.62 -9.54
CA GLU A 10 23.37 -1.70 -8.52
C GLU A 10 22.26 -1.27 -7.52
N ILE A 11 21.49 -2.25 -7.05
CA ILE A 11 20.40 -2.07 -6.09
C ILE A 11 20.72 -2.76 -4.78
N ARG A 12 20.70 -2.01 -3.68
CA ARG A 12 20.98 -2.48 -2.31
C ARG A 12 22.34 -3.21 -2.22
N ASN A 13 22.34 -4.53 -1.96
CA ASN A 13 23.53 -5.37 -1.94
C ASN A 13 23.85 -6.03 -3.30
N PHE A 14 22.96 -5.91 -4.28
CA PHE A 14 23.13 -6.56 -5.58
C PHE A 14 23.88 -5.65 -6.57
N GLU A 15 24.91 -6.19 -7.19
CA GLU A 15 25.60 -5.58 -8.32
C GLU A 15 24.82 -5.81 -9.60
N ASP A 16 24.59 -7.08 -9.91
CA ASP A 16 23.77 -7.54 -11.03
C ASP A 16 23.08 -8.84 -10.61
N PHE A 17 21.75 -8.79 -10.45
CA PHE A 17 20.97 -9.93 -9.99
C PHE A 17 19.64 -10.01 -10.73
N SER A 18 19.31 -11.20 -11.23
CA SER A 18 18.01 -11.43 -11.83
C SER A 18 17.32 -12.64 -11.23
N ILE A 19 15.99 -12.56 -11.19
CA ILE A 19 15.13 -13.65 -10.76
C ILE A 19 13.97 -13.81 -11.75
N GLU A 20 13.67 -15.05 -12.10
CA GLU A 20 12.51 -15.46 -12.87
C GLU A 20 11.61 -16.34 -12.00
N PRO A 21 10.52 -15.78 -11.43
CA PRO A 21 9.59 -16.55 -10.63
C PRO A 21 8.97 -17.68 -11.46
N VAL A 22 9.00 -18.90 -10.94
CA VAL A 22 8.52 -20.08 -11.64
C VAL A 22 7.26 -20.64 -10.97
N GLY A 23 6.24 -20.93 -11.77
CA GLY A 23 4.98 -21.45 -11.24
C GLY A 23 4.17 -20.39 -10.48
N ASN A 24 3.34 -20.86 -9.55
CA ASN A 24 2.52 -19.99 -8.73
C ASN A 24 3.23 -19.60 -7.42
N MET A 25 4.22 -20.37 -6.97
CA MET A 25 4.92 -20.09 -5.72
C MET A 25 6.43 -20.18 -5.90
N THR A 26 7.13 -19.11 -5.58
CA THR A 26 8.59 -19.02 -5.57
C THR A 26 9.06 -18.70 -4.16
N VAL A 27 9.93 -19.54 -3.61
CA VAL A 27 10.45 -19.39 -2.24
C VAL A 27 11.93 -18.96 -2.32
N LEU A 28 12.22 -17.79 -1.79
CA LEU A 28 13.58 -17.26 -1.69
C LEU A 28 14.15 -17.64 -0.33
N THR A 29 15.10 -18.58 -0.32
CA THR A 29 15.80 -19.03 0.88
C THR A 29 17.21 -18.44 0.94
N GLY A 30 17.81 -18.46 2.12
CA GLY A 30 19.18 -18.01 2.33
C GLY A 30 19.38 -17.39 3.71
N LYS A 31 20.63 -17.12 4.07
CA LYS A 31 20.98 -16.53 5.37
C LYS A 31 20.34 -15.17 5.60
N ASN A 32 20.19 -14.77 6.86
CA ASN A 32 19.79 -13.41 7.19
C ASN A 32 20.83 -12.43 6.64
N GLY A 33 20.37 -11.35 6.02
CA GLY A 33 21.25 -10.37 5.37
C GLY A 33 21.63 -10.71 3.91
N ALA A 34 21.28 -11.88 3.37
CA ALA A 34 21.58 -12.23 1.97
C ALA A 34 20.88 -11.35 0.92
N GLY A 35 19.90 -10.54 1.31
CA GLY A 35 19.20 -9.62 0.39
C GLY A 35 17.82 -10.08 -0.03
N LYS A 36 17.25 -11.11 0.56
CA LYS A 36 15.89 -11.61 0.24
C LYS A 36 14.83 -10.50 0.27
N THR A 37 14.77 -9.73 1.36
CA THR A 37 13.89 -8.56 1.49
C THR A 37 14.19 -7.48 0.44
N ASN A 38 15.43 -7.31 0.01
CA ASN A 38 15.80 -6.32 -1.00
C ASN A 38 15.22 -6.67 -2.39
N ILE A 39 15.05 -7.96 -2.69
CA ILE A 39 14.36 -8.42 -3.90
C ILE A 39 12.87 -8.08 -3.84
N ILE A 40 12.21 -8.42 -2.72
CA ILE A 40 10.81 -8.04 -2.46
C ILE A 40 10.63 -6.52 -2.57
N GLU A 41 11.54 -5.75 -1.95
CA GLU A 41 11.50 -4.28 -1.98
C GLU A 41 11.59 -3.74 -3.39
N ALA A 42 12.47 -4.29 -4.23
CA ALA A 42 12.64 -3.84 -5.61
C ALA A 42 11.40 -4.15 -6.48
N ILE A 43 10.81 -5.33 -6.34
CA ILE A 43 9.59 -5.70 -7.06
C ILE A 43 8.41 -4.82 -6.61
N TYR A 44 8.24 -4.61 -5.31
CA TYR A 44 7.22 -3.69 -4.77
C TYR A 44 7.45 -2.26 -5.23
N PHE A 45 8.70 -1.80 -5.25
CA PHE A 45 9.06 -0.48 -5.75
C PHE A 45 8.69 -0.30 -7.23
N ALA A 46 8.89 -1.32 -8.04
CA ALA A 46 8.47 -1.31 -9.44
C ALA A 46 6.96 -1.22 -9.61
N SER A 47 6.17 -1.75 -8.67
CA SER A 47 4.71 -1.67 -8.66
C SER A 47 4.18 -0.29 -8.23
N VAL A 48 4.68 0.23 -7.11
CA VAL A 48 4.09 1.40 -6.42
C VAL A 48 4.91 2.69 -6.63
N GLY A 49 6.17 2.54 -7.08
CA GLY A 49 7.12 3.65 -7.23
C GLY A 49 7.56 4.27 -5.90
N LYS A 50 7.51 3.49 -4.82
CA LYS A 50 8.02 3.84 -3.48
C LYS A 50 8.46 2.58 -2.73
N SER A 51 9.51 2.69 -1.94
CA SER A 51 9.88 1.65 -0.98
C SER A 51 8.88 1.58 0.18
N PHE A 52 8.73 0.39 0.76
CA PHE A 52 8.01 0.20 2.02
C PHE A 52 8.92 0.41 3.24
N ARG A 53 10.25 0.42 3.05
CA ARG A 53 11.26 0.54 4.13
C ARG A 53 11.80 1.94 4.30
N THR A 54 11.84 2.74 3.22
CA THR A 54 12.42 4.09 3.25
C THR A 54 11.61 5.08 2.43
N SER A 55 11.64 6.34 2.83
CA SER A 55 11.08 7.46 2.05
C SER A 55 12.11 8.07 1.08
N ASN A 56 13.38 7.72 1.22
CA ASN A 56 14.48 8.21 0.38
C ASN A 56 14.84 7.17 -0.70
N ASP A 57 14.43 7.41 -1.94
CA ASP A 57 14.67 6.49 -3.06
C ASP A 57 16.17 6.23 -3.33
N GLU A 58 17.06 7.16 -2.92
CA GLU A 58 18.51 7.00 -3.10
C GLU A 58 19.10 5.85 -2.26
N GLU A 59 18.44 5.49 -1.16
CA GLU A 59 18.85 4.37 -0.32
C GLU A 59 18.69 3.00 -0.99
N LEU A 60 17.93 2.91 -2.08
CA LEU A 60 17.86 1.69 -2.88
C LEU A 60 19.11 1.49 -3.74
N ILE A 61 19.81 2.57 -4.08
CA ILE A 61 21.06 2.49 -4.86
C ILE A 61 22.12 1.82 -3.99
N ARG A 62 22.87 0.89 -4.58
CA ARG A 62 23.99 0.23 -3.90
C ARG A 62 24.95 1.25 -3.31
N LEU A 63 25.50 0.92 -2.14
CA LEU A 63 26.49 1.76 -1.49
C LEU A 63 27.65 2.04 -2.47
N ASP A 64 28.19 3.27 -2.45
CA ASP A 64 29.27 3.74 -3.32
C ASP A 64 28.95 3.80 -4.83
N LYS A 65 27.68 3.65 -5.22
CA LYS A 65 27.24 3.82 -6.60
C LYS A 65 26.37 5.08 -6.76
N GLU A 66 26.44 5.67 -7.94
CA GLU A 66 25.70 6.90 -8.29
C GLU A 66 24.31 6.59 -8.88
N GLU A 67 24.17 5.43 -9.47
CA GLU A 67 22.95 5.03 -10.19
C GLU A 67 22.60 3.57 -9.93
N GLY A 68 21.32 3.25 -9.99
CA GLY A 68 20.80 1.88 -9.91
C GLY A 68 19.62 1.71 -10.83
N THR A 69 19.33 0.49 -11.23
CA THR A 69 18.22 0.18 -12.14
C THR A 69 17.44 -1.03 -11.66
N ILE A 70 16.11 -0.91 -11.70
CA ILE A 70 15.18 -2.02 -11.49
C ILE A 70 14.42 -2.23 -12.82
N LEU A 71 14.46 -3.45 -13.35
CA LEU A 71 13.64 -3.86 -14.48
C LEU A 71 12.67 -4.94 -14.01
N LEU A 72 11.44 -4.88 -14.49
CA LEU A 72 10.40 -5.85 -14.18
C LEU A 72 9.62 -6.19 -15.46
N ASP A 73 9.73 -7.44 -15.88
CA ASP A 73 8.89 -8.00 -16.94
C ASP A 73 7.66 -8.66 -16.32
N PHE A 74 6.49 -8.36 -16.83
CA PHE A 74 5.24 -8.91 -16.31
C PHE A 74 4.18 -9.04 -17.41
N THR A 75 3.21 -9.92 -17.17
CA THR A 75 2.09 -10.15 -18.08
C THR A 75 0.77 -9.79 -17.41
N VAL A 76 -0.03 -8.98 -18.09
CA VAL A 76 -1.39 -8.61 -17.70
C VAL A 76 -2.33 -8.93 -18.86
N ARG A 77 -3.38 -9.70 -18.60
CA ARG A 77 -4.38 -10.10 -19.62
C ARG A 77 -3.72 -10.69 -20.88
N GLY A 78 -2.66 -11.48 -20.69
CA GLY A 78 -1.92 -12.11 -21.78
C GLY A 78 -0.97 -11.20 -22.56
N VAL A 79 -0.84 -9.92 -22.19
CA VAL A 79 0.09 -8.97 -22.81
C VAL A 79 1.30 -8.76 -21.91
N THR A 80 2.50 -8.91 -22.45
CA THR A 80 3.76 -8.68 -21.73
C THR A 80 4.13 -7.20 -21.76
N HIS A 81 4.56 -6.70 -20.62
CA HIS A 81 5.02 -5.33 -20.41
C HIS A 81 6.36 -5.33 -19.66
N GLU A 82 7.12 -4.27 -19.84
CA GLU A 82 8.33 -3.97 -19.08
C GLU A 82 8.15 -2.68 -18.29
N ILE A 83 8.51 -2.70 -17.00
CA ILE A 83 8.74 -1.51 -16.19
C ILE A 83 10.24 -1.41 -15.94
N LYS A 84 10.82 -0.24 -16.24
CA LYS A 84 12.22 0.08 -15.95
C LYS A 84 12.30 1.36 -15.13
N ILE A 85 12.88 1.24 -13.94
CA ILE A 85 13.08 2.37 -13.05
C ILE A 85 14.58 2.61 -12.89
N LYS A 86 15.03 3.77 -13.35
CA LYS A 86 16.41 4.25 -13.16
C LYS A 86 16.44 5.21 -11.98
N LEU A 87 17.28 4.93 -11.02
CA LEU A 87 17.54 5.76 -9.84
C LEU A 87 18.89 6.44 -10.00
N SER A 88 19.00 7.70 -9.64
CA SER A 88 20.26 8.45 -9.67
C SER A 88 20.31 9.43 -8.51
N ARG A 89 21.43 9.45 -7.74
CA ARG A 89 21.64 10.39 -6.63
C ARG A 89 21.64 11.85 -7.11
N LYS A 90 21.99 12.10 -8.38
CA LYS A 90 22.04 13.46 -8.94
C LYS A 90 20.77 13.86 -9.68
N LYS A 91 20.14 12.90 -10.39
CA LYS A 91 19.04 13.19 -11.30
C LYS A 91 17.68 12.72 -10.80
N GLY A 92 17.66 12.06 -9.62
CA GLY A 92 16.45 11.47 -9.06
C GLY A 92 15.98 10.23 -9.83
N LYS A 93 14.67 10.02 -9.88
CA LYS A 93 14.04 8.83 -10.44
C LYS A 93 13.46 9.05 -11.83
N LYS A 94 13.73 8.15 -12.77
CA LYS A 94 13.11 8.08 -14.11
C LYS A 94 12.39 6.73 -14.26
N ILE A 95 11.13 6.78 -14.66
CA ILE A 95 10.28 5.60 -14.89
C ILE A 95 10.03 5.48 -16.39
N LEU A 96 10.17 4.26 -16.91
CA LEU A 96 9.81 3.90 -18.28
C LEU A 96 8.87 2.68 -18.25
N ILE A 97 7.87 2.69 -19.12
CA ILE A 97 6.99 1.55 -19.39
C ILE A 97 7.13 1.23 -20.88
N ASN A 98 7.52 0.01 -21.21
CA ASN A 98 7.80 -0.40 -22.58
C ASN A 98 8.73 0.61 -23.29
N GLU A 99 9.85 0.95 -22.65
CA GLU A 99 10.88 1.93 -23.08
C GLU A 99 10.36 3.39 -23.19
N THR A 100 9.09 3.67 -22.96
CA THR A 100 8.51 5.01 -23.01
C THR A 100 8.57 5.68 -21.64
N ALA A 101 9.21 6.87 -21.56
CA ALA A 101 9.29 7.64 -20.32
C ALA A 101 7.89 8.05 -19.84
N THR A 102 7.60 7.76 -18.58
CA THR A 102 6.27 7.95 -18.00
C THR A 102 6.33 8.58 -16.61
N LYS A 103 5.18 8.96 -16.09
CA LYS A 103 5.04 9.53 -14.74
C LYS A 103 4.63 8.44 -13.75
N LYS A 104 4.88 8.69 -12.47
CA LYS A 104 4.46 7.76 -11.40
C LYS A 104 2.96 7.46 -11.43
N LYS A 105 2.12 8.40 -11.86
CA LYS A 105 0.68 8.19 -11.96
C LYS A 105 0.30 7.09 -12.96
N ASP A 106 1.08 6.94 -14.03
CA ASP A 106 0.83 5.94 -15.07
C ASP A 106 1.40 4.56 -14.69
N LEU A 107 2.32 4.53 -13.71
CA LEU A 107 2.83 3.30 -13.11
C LEU A 107 1.78 2.63 -12.20
N MET A 108 1.03 3.45 -11.44
CA MET A 108 0.08 2.94 -10.47
C MET A 108 -1.02 2.09 -11.13
N GLY A 109 -1.15 0.84 -10.69
CA GLY A 109 -2.13 -0.10 -11.21
C GLY A 109 -1.71 -0.85 -12.50
N MET A 110 -0.55 -0.54 -13.10
CA MET A 110 -0.01 -1.31 -14.22
C MET A 110 0.41 -2.73 -13.78
N PHE A 111 1.23 -2.79 -12.76
CA PHE A 111 1.59 -4.02 -12.06
C PHE A 111 1.15 -3.91 -10.61
N ARG A 112 0.26 -4.80 -10.15
CA ARG A 112 -0.35 -4.72 -8.82
C ARG A 112 0.30 -5.71 -7.89
N THR A 113 0.53 -5.29 -6.66
CA THR A 113 1.11 -6.14 -5.63
C THR A 113 0.35 -6.02 -4.32
N VAL A 114 0.19 -7.10 -3.62
CA VAL A 114 -0.14 -7.11 -2.19
C VAL A 114 1.13 -7.51 -1.44
N LEU A 115 1.49 -6.72 -0.46
CA LEU A 115 2.69 -6.94 0.35
C LEU A 115 2.29 -7.33 1.77
N PHE A 116 2.95 -8.36 2.30
CA PHE A 116 2.87 -8.77 3.69
C PHE A 116 4.27 -8.78 4.29
N THR A 117 4.48 -8.01 5.35
CA THR A 117 5.76 -7.89 6.06
C THR A 117 5.56 -8.07 7.56
N PRO A 118 6.62 -8.30 8.36
CA PRO A 118 6.53 -8.31 9.82
C PRO A 118 5.92 -7.05 10.42
N ASP A 119 6.05 -5.91 9.74
CA ASP A 119 5.54 -4.62 10.21
C ASP A 119 4.02 -4.43 10.01
N GLU A 120 3.30 -5.41 9.44
CA GLU A 120 1.85 -5.28 9.17
C GLU A 120 1.01 -5.08 10.44
N LEU A 121 1.50 -5.46 11.62
CA LEU A 121 0.89 -5.11 12.90
C LEU A 121 0.70 -3.60 13.10
N GLN A 122 1.51 -2.78 12.41
CA GLN A 122 1.35 -1.33 12.39
C GLN A 122 0.04 -0.87 11.71
N LEU A 123 -0.60 -1.72 10.93
CA LEU A 123 -1.93 -1.42 10.39
C LEU A 123 -2.96 -1.33 11.52
N ILE A 124 -2.88 -2.19 12.52
CA ILE A 124 -3.77 -2.19 13.67
C ILE A 124 -3.28 -1.24 14.77
N LYS A 125 -2.02 -1.37 15.20
CA LYS A 125 -1.46 -0.66 16.36
C LYS A 125 -0.87 0.70 16.03
N GLY A 126 -0.53 0.94 14.78
CA GLY A 126 0.17 2.14 14.35
C GLY A 126 -0.72 3.37 14.26
N ALA A 127 -0.11 4.46 13.82
CA ALA A 127 -0.79 5.74 13.66
C ALA A 127 -1.87 5.71 12.56
N PRO A 128 -2.90 6.56 12.64
CA PRO A 128 -3.93 6.71 11.60
C PRO A 128 -3.38 6.90 10.18
N GLN A 129 -2.19 7.46 10.06
CA GLN A 129 -1.50 7.65 8.77
C GLN A 129 -1.23 6.32 8.06
N ASN A 130 -0.88 5.24 8.78
CA ASN A 130 -0.64 3.93 8.20
C ASN A 130 -1.93 3.35 7.62
N ARG A 131 -3.04 3.48 8.34
CA ARG A 131 -4.36 3.01 7.91
C ARG A 131 -4.90 3.79 6.70
N ARG A 132 -4.70 5.12 6.70
CA ARG A 132 -5.04 5.92 5.50
C ARG A 132 -4.20 5.53 4.30
N ARG A 133 -2.87 5.34 4.50
CA ARG A 133 -1.97 4.90 3.42
C ARG A 133 -2.38 3.55 2.85
N PHE A 134 -2.80 2.64 3.71
CA PHE A 134 -3.31 1.32 3.33
C PHE A 134 -4.51 1.46 2.37
N ILE A 135 -5.60 2.08 2.82
CA ILE A 135 -6.82 2.19 1.99
C ILE A 135 -6.58 3.00 0.70
N ASP A 136 -5.76 4.06 0.77
CA ASP A 136 -5.45 4.87 -0.39
C ASP A 136 -4.61 4.10 -1.42
N LEU A 137 -3.72 3.22 -0.98
CA LEU A 137 -2.93 2.37 -1.87
C LEU A 137 -3.84 1.35 -2.56
N GLU A 138 -4.69 0.66 -1.80
CA GLU A 138 -5.60 -0.35 -2.34
C GLU A 138 -6.52 0.22 -3.42
N ILE A 139 -7.14 1.37 -3.15
CA ILE A 139 -7.99 2.03 -4.15
C ILE A 139 -7.16 2.52 -5.34
N SER A 140 -5.96 3.04 -5.10
CA SER A 140 -5.10 3.57 -6.16
C SER A 140 -4.65 2.50 -7.16
N GLN A 141 -4.41 1.27 -6.69
CA GLN A 141 -4.01 0.15 -7.55
C GLN A 141 -5.13 -0.27 -8.54
N VAL A 142 -6.39 -0.04 -8.20
CA VAL A 142 -7.55 -0.41 -9.03
C VAL A 142 -8.23 0.78 -9.70
N SER A 143 -7.94 2.01 -9.27
CA SER A 143 -8.56 3.22 -9.78
C SER A 143 -7.54 4.33 -10.05
N PRO A 144 -7.04 4.47 -11.30
CA PRO A 144 -6.14 5.57 -11.66
C PRO A 144 -6.71 6.96 -11.34
N ARG A 145 -8.03 7.14 -11.51
CA ARG A 145 -8.72 8.39 -11.16
C ARG A 145 -8.59 8.71 -9.68
N TYR A 146 -8.75 7.71 -8.81
CA TYR A 146 -8.59 7.92 -7.36
C TYR A 146 -7.18 8.38 -7.02
N TYR A 147 -6.17 7.75 -7.64
CA TYR A 147 -4.78 8.13 -7.44
C TYR A 147 -4.49 9.57 -7.86
N GLU A 148 -5.06 10.03 -8.98
CA GLU A 148 -4.94 11.43 -9.40
C GLU A 148 -5.63 12.38 -8.41
N GLU A 149 -6.84 12.06 -7.97
CA GLU A 149 -7.59 12.89 -7.04
C GLU A 149 -6.91 13.01 -5.67
N ILE A 150 -6.31 11.93 -5.14
CA ILE A 150 -5.57 12.00 -3.88
C ILE A 150 -4.31 12.85 -4.00
N LEU A 151 -3.61 12.81 -5.14
CA LEU A 151 -2.45 13.67 -5.40
C LEU A 151 -2.85 15.15 -5.50
N HIS A 152 -3.92 15.45 -6.22
CA HIS A 152 -4.43 16.82 -6.35
C HIS A 152 -4.96 17.37 -5.03
N TYR A 153 -5.65 16.53 -4.26
CA TYR A 153 -6.09 16.84 -2.91
C TYR A 153 -4.91 17.22 -2.00
N GLY A 154 -3.88 16.38 -1.95
CA GLY A 154 -2.69 16.64 -1.15
C GLY A 154 -2.00 17.95 -1.52
N ARG A 155 -1.91 18.28 -2.82
CA ARG A 155 -1.37 19.57 -3.29
C ARG A 155 -2.23 20.74 -2.86
N ALA A 156 -3.56 20.65 -2.98
CA ALA A 156 -4.47 21.72 -2.55
C ALA A 156 -4.33 21.99 -1.04
N VAL A 157 -4.25 20.95 -0.21
CA VAL A 157 -4.00 21.11 1.23
C VAL A 157 -2.64 21.76 1.50
N GLN A 158 -1.59 21.37 0.78
CA GLN A 158 -0.26 21.98 0.95
C GLN A 158 -0.27 23.48 0.55
N GLN A 159 -0.92 23.85 -0.54
CA GLN A 159 -1.02 25.23 -1.00
C GLN A 159 -1.83 26.09 -0.04
N ARG A 160 -2.97 25.56 0.46
CA ARG A 160 -3.77 26.25 1.50
C ARG A 160 -2.94 26.53 2.75
N ASN A 161 -2.20 25.51 3.24
CA ASN A 161 -1.33 25.68 4.40
C ASN A 161 -0.18 26.67 4.15
N ALA A 162 0.37 26.68 2.93
CA ALA A 162 1.40 27.65 2.53
C ALA A 162 0.85 29.07 2.50
N ALA A 163 -0.37 29.29 1.98
CA ALA A 163 -1.03 30.60 1.98
C ALA A 163 -1.23 31.13 3.40
N PHE A 164 -1.64 30.29 4.36
CA PHE A 164 -1.73 30.71 5.77
C PHE A 164 -0.36 31.09 6.37
N LYS A 165 0.69 30.35 6.06
CA LYS A 165 2.04 30.68 6.52
C LYS A 165 2.53 32.01 5.99
N GLU A 166 2.32 32.26 4.69
CA GLU A 166 2.70 33.49 4.03
C GLU A 166 1.92 34.70 4.60
N ALA A 167 0.59 34.56 4.72
CA ALA A 167 -0.28 35.58 5.29
C ALA A 167 0.13 35.94 6.73
N ARG A 168 0.43 34.94 7.55
CA ARG A 168 0.90 35.13 8.93
C ARG A 168 2.25 35.86 8.98
N PHE A 169 3.16 35.52 8.07
CA PHE A 169 4.48 36.14 8.01
C PHE A 169 4.43 37.60 7.60
N HIS A 170 3.55 37.97 6.67
CA HIS A 170 3.40 39.31 6.15
C HIS A 170 2.31 40.15 6.79
N GLY A 171 1.52 39.60 7.73
CA GLY A 171 0.49 40.32 8.49
C GLY A 171 -0.76 40.68 7.69
N PHE A 172 -1.15 39.85 6.70
CA PHE A 172 -2.40 40.02 5.95
C PHE A 172 -3.33 38.81 6.12
N MET A 173 -4.57 38.92 5.65
CA MET A 173 -5.51 37.79 5.64
C MET A 173 -5.29 36.94 4.40
N ALA A 174 -5.14 35.62 4.59
CA ALA A 174 -4.99 34.68 3.47
C ALA A 174 -6.30 34.55 2.70
N ASP A 175 -6.23 34.71 1.39
CA ASP A 175 -7.29 34.27 0.49
C ASP A 175 -7.06 32.78 0.15
N VAL A 176 -7.94 31.93 0.66
CA VAL A 176 -7.86 30.48 0.50
C VAL A 176 -9.07 29.87 -0.19
N ASP A 177 -10.00 30.70 -0.71
CA ASP A 177 -11.27 30.23 -1.27
C ASP A 177 -11.08 29.24 -2.42
N ILE A 178 -10.11 29.52 -3.31
CA ILE A 178 -9.79 28.62 -4.42
C ILE A 178 -9.30 27.25 -3.94
N TRP A 179 -8.55 27.22 -2.84
CA TRP A 179 -8.07 25.99 -2.26
C TRP A 179 -9.18 25.26 -1.50
N ASP A 180 -10.05 25.98 -0.79
CA ASP A 180 -11.21 25.41 -0.11
C ASP A 180 -12.12 24.69 -1.10
N MET A 181 -12.46 25.31 -2.24
CA MET A 181 -13.23 24.66 -3.31
C MET A 181 -12.55 23.40 -3.85
N GLN A 182 -11.24 23.47 -4.11
CA GLN A 182 -10.50 22.31 -4.61
C GLN A 182 -10.42 21.17 -3.60
N ILE A 183 -10.26 21.49 -2.32
CA ILE A 183 -10.22 20.51 -1.22
C ILE A 183 -11.60 19.87 -1.07
N ALA A 184 -12.67 20.67 -0.98
CA ALA A 184 -14.04 20.19 -0.76
C ALA A 184 -14.48 19.19 -1.83
N LYS A 185 -14.33 19.55 -3.10
CA LYS A 185 -14.66 18.71 -4.25
C LYS A 185 -13.96 17.34 -4.19
N ARG A 186 -12.64 17.34 -3.91
CA ARG A 186 -11.84 16.12 -3.88
C ARG A 186 -12.06 15.32 -2.61
N ALA A 187 -12.26 15.99 -1.47
CA ALA A 187 -12.55 15.35 -0.20
C ALA A 187 -13.81 14.50 -0.28
N SER A 188 -14.90 15.06 -0.83
CA SER A 188 -16.14 14.34 -1.06
C SER A 188 -15.94 13.07 -1.89
N TYR A 189 -15.23 13.17 -3.01
CA TYR A 189 -14.93 12.02 -3.87
C TYR A 189 -14.07 10.95 -3.15
N ILE A 190 -13.01 11.38 -2.45
CA ILE A 190 -12.09 10.47 -1.75
C ILE A 190 -12.82 9.71 -0.66
N VAL A 191 -13.61 10.40 0.18
CA VAL A 191 -14.35 9.75 1.28
C VAL A 191 -15.38 8.78 0.74
N LYS A 192 -16.14 9.16 -0.30
CA LYS A 192 -17.07 8.28 -0.96
C LYS A 192 -16.39 6.99 -1.42
N LYS A 193 -15.24 7.10 -2.10
CA LYS A 193 -14.50 5.95 -2.61
C LYS A 193 -13.93 5.07 -1.49
N ARG A 194 -13.44 5.66 -0.40
CA ARG A 194 -12.98 4.90 0.76
C ARG A 194 -14.11 4.10 1.40
N MET A 195 -15.29 4.72 1.60
CA MET A 195 -16.46 4.05 2.18
C MET A 195 -16.94 2.90 1.30
N GLU A 196 -17.12 3.12 -0.02
CA GLU A 196 -17.48 2.08 -1.00
C GLU A 196 -16.49 0.90 -0.98
N THR A 197 -15.19 1.19 -0.86
CA THR A 197 -14.16 0.15 -0.82
C THR A 197 -14.19 -0.63 0.50
N ILE A 198 -14.37 0.06 1.62
CA ILE A 198 -14.49 -0.59 2.93
C ILE A 198 -15.71 -1.51 3.00
N GLU A 199 -16.85 -1.10 2.43
CA GLU A 199 -18.04 -1.97 2.32
C GLU A 199 -17.70 -3.26 1.57
N LYS A 200 -17.09 -3.15 0.37
CA LYS A 200 -16.67 -4.30 -0.42
C LYS A 200 -15.65 -5.17 0.31
N MET A 201 -14.69 -4.56 1.00
CA MET A 201 -13.70 -5.30 1.79
C MET A 201 -14.33 -6.02 2.97
N ASN A 202 -15.30 -5.43 3.66
CA ASN A 202 -15.98 -6.07 4.79
C ASN A 202 -16.72 -7.34 4.38
N GLU A 203 -17.37 -7.36 3.20
CA GLU A 203 -17.98 -8.57 2.65
C GLU A 203 -16.96 -9.71 2.50
N ILE A 204 -15.74 -9.38 2.06
CA ILE A 204 -14.69 -10.35 1.82
C ILE A 204 -13.98 -10.75 3.12
N VAL A 205 -13.64 -9.80 3.98
CA VAL A 205 -12.92 -10.03 5.25
C VAL A 205 -13.67 -11.04 6.12
N SER A 206 -15.00 -10.91 6.21
CA SER A 206 -15.82 -11.85 6.99
C SER A 206 -15.74 -13.30 6.47
N SER A 207 -15.63 -13.48 5.14
CA SER A 207 -15.47 -14.81 4.56
C SER A 207 -14.04 -15.37 4.74
N MET A 208 -13.02 -14.51 4.69
CA MET A 208 -11.62 -14.92 4.87
C MET A 208 -11.32 -15.29 6.32
N GLU A 209 -11.91 -14.59 7.27
CA GLU A 209 -11.76 -14.91 8.69
C GLU A 209 -12.31 -16.31 9.00
N SER A 210 -13.51 -16.63 8.55
CA SER A 210 -14.11 -17.97 8.71
C SER A 210 -13.29 -19.09 8.05
N PHE A 211 -12.46 -18.76 7.06
CA PHE A 211 -11.54 -19.72 6.44
C PHE A 211 -10.27 -19.96 7.29
N LEU A 212 -9.81 -18.93 8.02
CA LEU A 212 -8.55 -18.98 8.77
C LEU A 212 -8.69 -19.54 10.19
N THR A 213 -9.89 -19.50 10.75
CA THR A 213 -10.16 -19.94 12.13
C THR A 213 -11.48 -20.70 12.21
N ASP A 214 -11.50 -21.73 13.06
CA ASP A 214 -12.75 -22.43 13.43
C ASP A 214 -13.60 -21.58 14.40
N GLU A 215 -13.08 -20.48 14.92
CA GLU A 215 -13.76 -19.57 15.83
C GLU A 215 -14.64 -18.60 15.05
N LYS A 216 -15.87 -18.40 15.52
CA LYS A 216 -16.81 -17.41 14.94
C LYS A 216 -16.48 -16.01 15.44
N GLU A 217 -15.32 -15.50 15.07
CA GLU A 217 -14.98 -14.10 15.28
C GLU A 217 -15.49 -13.30 14.07
N SER A 218 -15.92 -12.08 14.27
CA SER A 218 -16.33 -11.21 13.17
C SER A 218 -15.43 -10.00 13.09
N ILE A 219 -14.73 -9.84 11.96
CA ILE A 219 -13.87 -8.70 11.71
C ILE A 219 -14.61 -7.67 10.85
N LEU A 220 -14.57 -6.43 11.28
CA LEU A 220 -15.19 -5.30 10.59
C LEU A 220 -14.23 -4.12 10.52
N ILE A 221 -14.07 -3.55 9.32
CA ILE A 221 -13.37 -2.29 9.11
C ILE A 221 -14.39 -1.16 9.14
N LYS A 222 -14.21 -0.18 10.04
CA LYS A 222 -15.10 0.97 10.16
C LYS A 222 -14.36 2.25 9.77
N TYR A 223 -14.98 3.04 8.89
CA TYR A 223 -14.47 4.37 8.55
C TYR A 223 -14.87 5.38 9.63
N ARG A 224 -13.90 6.15 10.13
CA ARG A 224 -14.11 7.21 11.12
C ARG A 224 -13.67 8.54 10.54
N LYS A 225 -14.63 9.40 10.22
CA LYS A 225 -14.35 10.80 9.84
C LYS A 225 -13.82 11.58 11.03
N SER A 226 -12.87 12.47 10.78
CA SER A 226 -12.37 13.38 11.80
C SER A 226 -13.39 14.49 12.06
N GLY A 227 -13.52 14.86 13.35
CA GLY A 227 -14.23 16.09 13.76
C GLY A 227 -15.75 16.03 13.78
N ASN A 228 -16.39 14.95 13.31
CA ASN A 228 -17.85 14.88 13.44
C ASN A 228 -18.49 13.50 13.22
N GLN A 229 -19.60 13.26 13.89
CA GLN A 229 -20.45 12.08 13.71
C GLN A 229 -21.50 12.26 12.58
N GLU A 230 -21.49 13.40 11.87
CA GLU A 230 -22.41 13.66 10.78
C GLU A 230 -22.11 12.71 9.61
N GLU A 231 -23.15 12.14 9.03
CA GLU A 231 -23.04 11.24 7.87
C GLU A 231 -22.71 12.00 6.56
N ARG A 232 -22.97 13.33 6.52
CA ARG A 232 -22.69 14.17 5.34
C ARG A 232 -21.21 14.26 5.04
N PHE A 233 -20.86 14.14 3.78
CA PHE A 233 -19.49 14.29 3.24
C PHE A 233 -19.51 14.84 1.80
N ASP A 234 -20.61 15.52 1.41
CA ASP A 234 -20.70 16.19 0.11
C ASP A 234 -19.80 17.43 0.04
N GLU A 235 -19.66 17.99 -1.16
CA GLU A 235 -18.79 19.14 -1.42
C GLU A 235 -19.22 20.37 -0.60
N GLU A 236 -20.53 20.61 -0.50
CA GLU A 236 -21.10 21.73 0.25
C GLU A 236 -20.76 21.62 1.75
N TRP A 237 -20.92 20.43 2.31
CA TRP A 237 -20.55 20.17 3.70
C TRP A 237 -19.06 20.45 3.97
N TYR A 238 -18.17 20.04 3.07
CA TYR A 238 -16.74 20.33 3.22
C TYR A 238 -16.45 21.84 3.12
N LEU A 239 -17.11 22.57 2.22
CA LEU A 239 -16.95 24.02 2.13
C LEU A 239 -17.39 24.71 3.43
N GLU A 240 -18.56 24.36 3.98
CA GLU A 240 -19.04 24.87 5.27
C GLU A 240 -18.02 24.61 6.40
N LYS A 241 -17.52 23.37 6.53
CA LYS A 241 -16.58 23.00 7.60
C LYS A 241 -15.23 23.68 7.44
N LEU A 242 -14.71 23.81 6.20
CA LEU A 242 -13.47 24.54 5.94
C LEU A 242 -13.58 26.03 6.26
N ALA A 243 -14.73 26.65 5.95
CA ALA A 243 -14.99 28.03 6.29
C ALA A 243 -15.06 28.24 7.82
N LEU A 244 -15.75 27.36 8.53
CA LEU A 244 -15.81 27.39 10.01
C LEU A 244 -14.45 27.20 10.68
N ALA A 245 -13.61 26.35 10.11
CA ALA A 245 -12.28 26.05 10.65
C ALA A 245 -11.21 27.12 10.26
N ARG A 246 -11.54 28.07 9.37
CA ARG A 246 -10.56 28.98 8.73
C ARG A 246 -9.73 29.77 9.74
N GLU A 247 -10.35 30.30 10.77
CA GLU A 247 -9.66 31.10 11.78
C GLU A 247 -8.62 30.26 12.54
N GLU A 248 -9.00 29.08 13.00
CA GLU A 248 -8.12 28.14 13.71
C GLU A 248 -7.02 27.62 12.78
N ASP A 249 -7.37 27.21 11.57
CA ASP A 249 -6.42 26.74 10.54
C ASP A 249 -5.38 27.82 10.19
N SER A 250 -5.80 29.08 10.10
CA SER A 250 -4.90 30.22 9.88
C SER A 250 -3.93 30.41 11.05
N ARG A 251 -4.44 30.31 12.28
CA ARG A 251 -3.63 30.43 13.50
C ARG A 251 -2.52 29.36 13.58
N PHE A 252 -2.83 28.13 13.21
CA PHE A 252 -1.90 27.01 13.27
C PHE A 252 -1.21 26.72 11.91
N CYS A 253 -1.56 27.44 10.85
CA CYS A 253 -1.06 27.25 9.48
C CYS A 253 -1.23 25.81 8.98
N HIS A 254 -2.36 25.16 9.30
CA HIS A 254 -2.66 23.82 8.84
C HIS A 254 -4.16 23.59 8.64
N THR A 255 -4.51 22.73 7.70
CA THR A 255 -5.88 22.34 7.42
C THR A 255 -6.31 21.25 8.39
N SER A 256 -7.37 21.50 9.17
CA SER A 256 -7.89 20.58 10.19
C SER A 256 -9.02 19.68 9.69
N VAL A 257 -9.66 20.03 8.57
CA VAL A 257 -10.82 19.34 8.01
C VAL A 257 -10.45 18.59 6.73
N GLY A 258 -10.87 17.32 6.62
CA GLY A 258 -10.76 16.54 5.40
C GLY A 258 -10.19 15.13 5.59
N PRO A 259 -10.21 14.29 4.51
CA PRO A 259 -9.84 12.87 4.56
C PRO A 259 -8.40 12.58 5.01
N HIS A 260 -7.51 13.55 5.03
CA HIS A 260 -6.17 13.42 5.60
C HIS A 260 -6.16 13.39 7.13
N ARG A 261 -7.30 13.65 7.78
CA ARG A 261 -7.52 13.57 9.23
C ARG A 261 -8.36 12.37 9.65
N ASP A 262 -9.00 11.71 8.70
CA ASP A 262 -9.85 10.55 8.96
C ASP A 262 -9.05 9.31 9.38
N ASP A 263 -9.73 8.29 9.84
CA ASP A 263 -9.13 7.06 10.31
C ASP A 263 -9.96 5.82 9.94
N LEU A 264 -9.32 4.65 10.03
CA LEU A 264 -9.97 3.36 10.00
C LEU A 264 -9.87 2.71 11.37
N ILE A 265 -10.93 2.04 11.79
CA ILE A 265 -10.94 1.24 13.02
C ILE A 265 -11.19 -0.20 12.62
N PHE A 266 -10.37 -1.10 13.11
CA PHE A 266 -10.56 -2.54 12.95
C PHE A 266 -11.24 -3.08 14.21
N LEU A 267 -12.43 -3.64 14.03
CA LEU A 267 -13.23 -4.21 15.10
C LEU A 267 -13.22 -5.72 15.00
N MET A 268 -13.18 -6.40 16.15
CA MET A 268 -13.41 -7.84 16.27
C MET A 268 -14.51 -8.05 17.33
N ASN A 269 -15.57 -8.71 16.93
CA ASN A 269 -16.76 -8.89 17.79
C ASN A 269 -17.29 -7.57 18.39
N GLY A 270 -17.21 -6.47 17.59
CA GLY A 270 -17.63 -5.13 17.98
C GLY A 270 -16.62 -4.33 18.82
N ASN A 271 -15.51 -4.93 19.25
CA ASN A 271 -14.47 -4.26 20.04
C ASN A 271 -13.27 -3.85 19.19
N ASP A 272 -12.64 -2.73 19.51
CA ASP A 272 -11.43 -2.25 18.83
C ASP A 272 -10.26 -3.23 19.05
N ILE A 273 -9.80 -3.85 17.97
CA ILE A 273 -8.71 -4.85 18.01
C ILE A 273 -7.40 -4.23 18.51
N SER A 274 -7.17 -2.95 18.25
CA SER A 274 -5.93 -2.27 18.66
C SER A 274 -5.79 -2.21 20.17
N SER A 275 -6.91 -2.08 20.88
CA SER A 275 -6.97 -1.88 22.32
C SER A 275 -7.26 -3.18 23.08
N TYR A 276 -8.09 -4.05 22.54
CA TYR A 276 -8.65 -5.21 23.24
C TYR A 276 -8.28 -6.57 22.63
N GLY A 277 -7.74 -6.57 21.40
CA GLY A 277 -7.38 -7.81 20.71
C GLY A 277 -6.12 -8.47 21.27
N SER A 278 -6.16 -9.80 21.49
CA SER A 278 -4.95 -10.57 21.75
C SER A 278 -3.99 -10.53 20.56
N GLN A 279 -2.73 -10.88 20.75
CA GLN A 279 -1.76 -10.94 19.65
C GLN A 279 -2.18 -11.89 18.54
N GLY A 280 -2.75 -13.05 18.91
CA GLY A 280 -3.29 -14.02 17.96
C GLY A 280 -4.43 -13.42 17.13
N GLN A 281 -5.39 -12.76 17.78
CA GLN A 281 -6.50 -12.08 17.12
C GLN A 281 -6.03 -10.97 16.17
N GLN A 282 -5.04 -10.19 16.57
CA GLN A 282 -4.46 -9.16 15.72
C GLN A 282 -3.81 -9.74 14.47
N ARG A 283 -3.07 -10.85 14.60
CA ARG A 283 -2.47 -11.57 13.47
C ARG A 283 -3.52 -12.16 12.54
N THR A 284 -4.57 -12.78 13.09
CA THR A 284 -5.70 -13.27 12.31
C THR A 284 -6.37 -12.13 11.52
N ALA A 285 -6.67 -11.03 12.19
CA ALA A 285 -7.30 -9.87 11.55
C ALA A 285 -6.46 -9.33 10.38
N ILE A 286 -5.14 -9.19 10.57
CA ILE A 286 -4.26 -8.74 9.51
C ILE A 286 -4.25 -9.73 8.35
N LEU A 287 -4.13 -11.01 8.62
CA LEU A 287 -4.12 -12.02 7.57
C LEU A 287 -5.44 -12.04 6.79
N SER A 288 -6.59 -11.94 7.48
CA SER A 288 -7.90 -11.83 6.84
C SER A 288 -8.01 -10.59 5.95
N VAL A 289 -7.50 -9.44 6.41
CA VAL A 289 -7.46 -8.20 5.62
C VAL A 289 -6.55 -8.36 4.40
N LYS A 290 -5.38 -9.00 4.53
CA LYS A 290 -4.46 -9.25 3.41
C LYS A 290 -5.03 -10.20 2.36
N LEU A 291 -5.72 -11.24 2.77
CA LEU A 291 -6.45 -12.10 1.85
C LEU A 291 -7.61 -11.34 1.17
N ALA A 292 -8.29 -10.48 1.92
CA ALA A 292 -9.34 -9.64 1.35
C ALA A 292 -8.80 -8.62 0.32
N GLU A 293 -7.57 -8.10 0.48
CA GLU A 293 -6.91 -7.28 -0.53
C GLU A 293 -6.75 -8.04 -1.86
N LEU A 294 -6.31 -9.31 -1.81
CA LEU A 294 -6.15 -10.13 -3.02
C LEU A 294 -7.48 -10.31 -3.76
N GLU A 295 -8.53 -10.67 -3.02
CA GLU A 295 -9.88 -10.86 -3.58
C GLU A 295 -10.49 -9.55 -4.07
N PHE A 296 -10.29 -8.44 -3.35
CA PHE A 296 -10.73 -7.11 -3.77
C PHE A 296 -10.10 -6.72 -5.10
N VAL A 297 -8.78 -6.84 -5.23
CA VAL A 297 -8.08 -6.52 -6.49
C VAL A 297 -8.56 -7.44 -7.61
N LYS A 298 -8.75 -8.73 -7.34
CA LYS A 298 -9.30 -9.70 -8.31
C LYS A 298 -10.70 -9.30 -8.76
N LYS A 299 -11.59 -8.94 -7.83
CA LYS A 299 -12.98 -8.53 -8.11
C LYS A 299 -13.04 -7.26 -8.96
N GLU A 300 -12.18 -6.28 -8.67
CA GLU A 300 -12.16 -4.99 -9.38
C GLU A 300 -11.44 -5.05 -10.76
N THR A 301 -10.48 -5.97 -10.95
CA THR A 301 -9.61 -5.97 -12.14
C THR A 301 -9.71 -7.21 -13.02
N GLY A 302 -10.28 -8.29 -12.50
CA GLY A 302 -10.39 -9.59 -13.16
C GLY A 302 -9.18 -10.50 -12.95
N GLU A 303 -8.07 -10.03 -12.36
CA GLU A 303 -6.85 -10.81 -12.15
C GLU A 303 -6.32 -10.62 -10.72
N TYR A 304 -5.74 -11.70 -10.15
CA TYR A 304 -5.02 -11.57 -8.88
C TYR A 304 -3.77 -10.72 -9.03
N PRO A 305 -3.43 -9.89 -8.02
CA PRO A 305 -2.14 -9.23 -7.91
C PRO A 305 -1.03 -10.25 -7.61
N LEU A 306 0.23 -9.86 -7.77
CA LEU A 306 1.35 -10.61 -7.20
C LEU A 306 1.35 -10.44 -5.67
N LEU A 307 1.41 -11.56 -4.96
CA LEU A 307 1.59 -11.54 -3.51
C LEU A 307 3.08 -11.59 -3.17
N LEU A 308 3.52 -10.67 -2.34
CA LEU A 308 4.88 -10.58 -1.80
C LEU A 308 4.83 -10.85 -0.29
N LEU A 309 5.44 -11.96 0.15
CA LEU A 309 5.48 -12.37 1.56
C LEU A 309 6.93 -12.25 2.07
N ASP A 310 7.21 -11.23 2.89
CA ASP A 310 8.53 -11.03 3.47
C ASP A 310 8.58 -11.62 4.89
N ASP A 311 9.39 -12.66 5.08
CA ASP A 311 9.65 -13.37 6.35
C ASP A 311 8.39 -13.81 7.14
N VAL A 312 7.35 -14.23 6.44
CA VAL A 312 6.06 -14.61 7.04
C VAL A 312 6.17 -15.84 7.93
N GLY A 313 7.20 -16.67 7.72
CA GLY A 313 7.45 -17.86 8.53
C GLY A 313 7.66 -17.58 10.01
N SER A 314 8.17 -16.39 10.37
CA SER A 314 8.40 -15.96 11.75
C SER A 314 7.16 -15.36 12.42
N GLU A 315 6.17 -14.90 11.63
CA GLU A 315 5.01 -14.16 12.13
C GLU A 315 3.74 -15.00 12.29
N LEU A 316 3.63 -16.09 11.55
CA LEU A 316 2.46 -16.97 11.58
C LEU A 316 2.79 -18.30 12.28
N ASP A 317 1.87 -18.75 13.14
CA ASP A 317 1.89 -20.13 13.61
C ASP A 317 1.66 -21.11 12.45
N LYS A 318 1.92 -22.37 12.71
CA LYS A 318 1.87 -23.43 11.67
C LYS A 318 0.48 -23.52 11.02
N GLU A 319 -0.59 -23.47 11.80
CA GLU A 319 -1.96 -23.66 11.29
C GLU A 319 -2.36 -22.52 10.34
N ARG A 320 -2.14 -21.26 10.73
CA ARG A 320 -2.43 -20.10 9.90
C ARG A 320 -1.55 -20.06 8.65
N ARG A 321 -0.28 -20.44 8.79
CA ARG A 321 0.63 -20.52 7.65
C ARG A 321 0.19 -21.58 6.65
N ASP A 322 -0.16 -22.77 7.11
CA ASP A 322 -0.61 -23.88 6.24
C ASP A 322 -1.95 -23.52 5.56
N ALA A 323 -2.88 -22.88 6.25
CA ALA A 323 -4.12 -22.37 5.69
C ALA A 323 -3.85 -21.31 4.60
N LEU A 324 -2.99 -20.33 4.88
CA LEU A 324 -2.59 -19.33 3.89
C LEU A 324 -2.01 -19.97 2.64
N LEU A 325 -1.01 -20.84 2.78
CA LEU A 325 -0.34 -21.47 1.65
C LEU A 325 -1.30 -22.34 0.83
N SER A 326 -2.18 -23.10 1.50
CA SER A 326 -3.23 -23.89 0.82
C SER A 326 -4.17 -23.02 0.00
N TYR A 327 -4.61 -21.89 0.56
CA TYR A 327 -5.45 -20.92 -0.14
C TYR A 327 -4.75 -20.37 -1.40
N LEU A 328 -3.49 -19.97 -1.27
CA LEU A 328 -2.72 -19.40 -2.37
C LEU A 328 -2.51 -20.40 -3.52
N ILE A 329 -2.28 -21.68 -3.18
CA ILE A 329 -2.14 -22.78 -4.14
C ILE A 329 -3.48 -23.04 -4.84
N GLU A 330 -4.58 -23.17 -4.09
CA GLU A 330 -5.92 -23.42 -4.63
C GLU A 330 -6.37 -22.33 -5.60
N LYS A 331 -6.10 -21.07 -5.27
CA LYS A 331 -6.47 -19.91 -6.08
C LYS A 331 -5.46 -19.59 -7.19
N GLU A 332 -4.39 -20.38 -7.31
CA GLU A 332 -3.30 -20.17 -8.29
C GLU A 332 -2.72 -18.74 -8.25
N ILE A 333 -2.61 -18.15 -7.05
CA ILE A 333 -2.08 -16.80 -6.85
C ILE A 333 -0.56 -16.84 -6.96
N GLN A 334 0.00 -16.06 -7.90
CA GLN A 334 1.45 -15.96 -7.96
C GLN A 334 1.99 -15.28 -6.71
N THR A 335 2.90 -15.97 -6.02
CA THR A 335 3.44 -15.56 -4.74
C THR A 335 4.96 -15.68 -4.72
N ILE A 336 5.64 -14.67 -4.19
CA ILE A 336 7.07 -14.71 -3.88
C ILE A 336 7.21 -14.62 -2.37
N ILE A 337 7.85 -15.63 -1.76
CA ILE A 337 8.04 -15.75 -0.32
C ILE A 337 9.51 -15.62 0.00
N THR A 338 9.89 -14.80 0.97
CA THR A 338 11.22 -14.84 1.58
C THR A 338 11.16 -15.52 2.94
N THR A 339 12.12 -16.35 3.22
CA THR A 339 12.20 -17.06 4.50
C THR A 339 13.63 -17.49 4.85
N ALA A 340 13.90 -17.66 6.13
CA ALA A 340 15.08 -18.38 6.60
C ALA A 340 14.76 -19.88 6.86
N ASP A 341 13.48 -20.25 6.90
CA ASP A 341 13.01 -21.64 7.11
C ASP A 341 12.98 -22.40 5.77
N GLU A 342 13.95 -23.28 5.57
CA GLU A 342 14.07 -24.10 4.35
C GLU A 342 12.88 -25.07 4.16
N SER A 343 12.10 -25.36 5.21
CA SER A 343 10.92 -26.23 5.10
C SER A 343 9.83 -25.66 4.17
N LEU A 344 9.77 -24.36 4.01
CA LEU A 344 8.84 -23.70 3.09
C LEU A 344 9.18 -23.93 1.61
N GLY A 345 10.41 -24.37 1.29
CA GLY A 345 10.79 -24.79 -0.06
C GLY A 345 9.93 -25.94 -0.63
N ALA A 346 9.29 -26.74 0.24
CA ALA A 346 8.39 -27.82 -0.18
C ALA A 346 7.10 -27.30 -0.87
N TYR A 347 6.70 -26.06 -0.65
CA TYR A 347 5.45 -25.49 -1.20
C TYR A 347 5.63 -24.86 -2.58
N GLY A 348 6.86 -24.65 -3.07
CA GLY A 348 7.09 -23.99 -4.35
C GLY A 348 8.50 -24.18 -4.91
N LYS A 349 8.82 -23.44 -5.97
CA LYS A 349 10.17 -23.41 -6.54
C LYS A 349 11.11 -22.68 -5.59
N GLU A 350 12.04 -23.38 -5.01
CA GLU A 350 13.10 -22.79 -4.18
C GLU A 350 14.17 -22.10 -5.06
N ILE A 351 14.56 -20.89 -4.66
CA ILE A 351 15.70 -20.15 -5.19
C ILE A 351 16.56 -19.71 -4.01
N LYS A 352 17.78 -20.24 -3.95
CA LYS A 352 18.72 -19.90 -2.88
C LYS A 352 19.45 -18.61 -3.18
N ILE A 353 19.36 -17.65 -2.24
CA ILE A 353 20.03 -16.35 -2.34
C ILE A 353 21.35 -16.46 -1.59
N GLU A 354 22.44 -16.37 -2.33
CA GLU A 354 23.79 -16.29 -1.78
C GLU A 354 24.15 -14.81 -1.68
N GLY A 355 24.51 -14.37 -0.46
CA GLY A 355 24.83 -12.97 -0.16
C GLY A 355 26.27 -12.59 -0.53
#